data_08837472785a2b5d2e9d6769527c49bc
#
_entry.id   08837472785a2b5d2e9d6769527c49bc
#
_cell.length_a   1.000
_cell.length_b   1.000
_cell.length_c   1.000
_cell.angle_alpha   90.00
_cell.angle_beta   90.00
_cell.angle_gamma   90.00
#
_symmetry.space_group_name_H-M   'P 1'
#
loop_
_entity.id
_entity.type
_entity.pdbx_description
1 polymer ?
#
loop_
_entity_poly.entity_id
_entity_poly.type
_entity_poly.pdbx_seq_one_letter_code
_entity_poly.pdbx_strand_id
1 'polypeptide(L)'
;MKTIRLNIIKSTIIDTIKSETFIKGLVDKATDDRASMIAYQEAAGDDAFHERKLERIINQSAECLSTLLGDWLSNEVNNKSGDNSVIIDTSDAARIVFDLKVTDRFNESYTTTLARLSSQYIENQSLTLWWTPINDKQAALYGSLLKSTIDDIQRCFNKVAPKAPVYPFTKHLSVDKTEIEIVVPKDTHYPFNDDEITAEIRYTIDENAIDDINYEASSSLPILRGRSQVLHVYPRFTGTYYVDLYSCHMEEETKLTVTINVRYEE
;
A
#
# COMPACT_ATOMS: atom_id res chain seq x y z
N MET A 1 3.60 -13.52 -6.42
CA MET A 1 4.71 -12.54 -6.47
C MET A 1 4.42 -11.53 -7.56
N LYS A 2 4.61 -10.25 -7.28
CA LYS A 2 4.43 -9.18 -8.26
C LYS A 2 5.78 -8.56 -8.64
N THR A 3 5.84 -7.97 -9.83
CA THR A 3 7.05 -7.28 -10.31
C THR A 3 6.84 -5.78 -10.20
N ILE A 4 7.81 -5.08 -9.62
CA ILE A 4 7.88 -3.62 -9.58
C ILE A 4 9.08 -3.15 -10.37
N ARG A 5 8.95 -2.01 -11.04
CA ARG A 5 10.03 -1.42 -11.85
C ARG A 5 10.52 -0.13 -11.20
N LEU A 6 11.82 -0.08 -10.92
CA LEU A 6 12.50 1.13 -10.46
C LEU A 6 13.15 1.80 -11.66
N ASN A 7 12.84 3.07 -11.89
CA ASN A 7 13.44 3.91 -12.92
C ASN A 7 14.28 5.00 -12.24
N ILE A 8 15.56 5.00 -12.46
CA ILE A 8 16.51 5.95 -11.90
C ILE A 8 17.10 6.77 -13.05
N ILE A 9 17.02 8.08 -12.95
CA ILE A 9 17.48 9.01 -13.98
C ILE A 9 18.97 9.27 -13.77
N LYS A 10 19.82 8.85 -14.74
CA LYS A 10 21.28 8.97 -14.65
C LYS A 10 21.78 10.43 -14.70
N SER A 11 21.10 11.29 -15.46
CA SER A 11 21.45 12.71 -15.52
C SER A 11 21.34 13.38 -14.15
N THR A 12 20.30 13.08 -13.38
CA THR A 12 20.13 13.63 -12.01
C THR A 12 21.29 13.22 -11.10
N ILE A 13 21.76 11.98 -11.21
CA ILE A 13 22.93 11.50 -10.44
C ILE A 13 24.19 12.25 -10.85
N ILE A 14 24.42 12.42 -12.16
CA ILE A 14 25.55 13.19 -12.69
C ILE A 14 25.54 14.61 -12.18
N ASP A 15 24.39 15.28 -12.26
CA ASP A 15 24.22 16.67 -11.79
C ASP A 15 24.48 16.79 -10.29
N THR A 16 23.99 15.83 -9.49
CA THR A 16 24.26 15.79 -8.05
C THR A 16 25.76 15.64 -7.77
N ILE A 17 26.44 14.70 -8.44
CA ILE A 17 27.88 14.48 -8.23
C ILE A 17 28.69 15.71 -8.65
N LYS A 18 28.38 16.33 -9.80
CA LYS A 18 29.02 17.54 -10.25
C LYS A 18 28.83 18.70 -9.26
N SER A 19 27.60 18.88 -8.76
CA SER A 19 27.28 19.92 -7.80
C SER A 19 28.01 19.73 -6.47
N GLU A 20 27.99 18.52 -5.90
CA GLU A 20 28.65 18.21 -4.63
C GLU A 20 30.18 18.38 -4.72
N THR A 21 30.78 17.90 -5.78
CA THR A 21 32.24 18.01 -5.97
C THR A 21 32.64 19.46 -6.25
N PHE A 22 31.83 20.25 -6.98
CA PHE A 22 32.08 21.67 -7.24
C PHE A 22 31.98 22.51 -5.97
N ILE A 23 30.92 22.33 -5.16
CA ILE A 23 30.72 23.05 -3.89
C ILE A 23 31.89 22.78 -2.96
N LYS A 24 32.33 21.53 -2.87
CA LYS A 24 33.46 21.14 -2.02
C LYS A 24 34.76 21.80 -2.48
N GLY A 25 35.02 21.77 -3.79
CA GLY A 25 36.18 22.43 -4.38
C GLY A 25 36.20 23.94 -4.10
N LEU A 26 35.05 24.61 -4.10
CA LEU A 26 34.96 26.03 -3.72
C LEU A 26 35.29 26.28 -2.24
N VAL A 27 34.80 25.42 -1.34
CA VAL A 27 35.09 25.53 0.11
C VAL A 27 36.57 25.35 0.39
N ASP A 28 37.20 24.37 -0.23
CA ASP A 28 38.63 24.10 -0.02
C ASP A 28 39.52 25.20 -0.65
N LYS A 29 39.09 25.82 -1.77
CA LYS A 29 39.73 27.00 -2.35
C LYS A 29 39.76 28.21 -1.41
N ALA A 30 38.75 28.37 -0.59
CA ALA A 30 38.66 29.51 0.34
C ALA A 30 39.66 29.42 1.50
N THR A 31 40.29 28.26 1.69
CA THR A 31 41.18 27.99 2.84
C THR A 31 42.69 27.98 2.52
N ASP A 32 43.09 27.88 1.21
CA ASP A 32 44.50 27.82 0.83
C ASP A 32 44.74 28.36 -0.60
N ASP A 33 45.77 29.18 -0.82
CA ASP A 33 46.15 29.75 -2.13
C ASP A 33 46.61 28.68 -3.18
N ARG A 34 47.03 27.51 -2.73
CA ARG A 34 47.26 26.33 -3.60
C ARG A 34 46.00 25.60 -4.00
N ALA A 35 44.89 25.91 -3.34
CA ALA A 35 43.61 25.24 -3.46
C ALA A 35 42.94 25.41 -4.83
N SER A 36 43.36 26.39 -5.65
CA SER A 36 42.79 26.58 -7.00
C SER A 36 43.08 25.42 -7.94
N MET A 37 44.26 24.83 -7.89
CA MET A 37 44.61 23.62 -8.66
C MET A 37 43.98 22.37 -8.10
N ILE A 38 43.92 22.27 -6.77
CA ILE A 38 43.29 21.14 -6.09
C ILE A 38 41.78 21.15 -6.33
N ALA A 39 41.13 22.30 -6.17
CA ALA A 39 39.71 22.45 -6.44
C ALA A 39 39.30 22.09 -7.86
N TYR A 40 40.14 22.40 -8.85
CA TYR A 40 39.91 22.00 -10.25
C TYR A 40 40.06 20.49 -10.44
N GLN A 41 40.99 19.86 -9.73
CA GLN A 41 41.17 18.40 -9.78
C GLN A 41 40.10 17.63 -9.00
N GLU A 42 39.51 18.24 -7.99
CA GLU A 42 38.45 17.65 -7.15
C GLU A 42 37.07 17.73 -7.81
N ALA A 43 36.80 18.80 -8.56
CA ALA A 43 35.53 18.97 -9.26
C ALA A 43 35.38 18.03 -10.45
N ALA A 44 34.22 17.40 -10.56
CA ALA A 44 33.85 16.65 -11.76
C ALA A 44 33.50 17.65 -12.87
N GLY A 45 34.46 17.94 -13.73
CA GLY A 45 34.32 18.87 -14.87
C GLY A 45 33.55 18.27 -16.05
N ASP A 46 33.31 19.13 -17.05
CA ASP A 46 32.61 18.76 -18.29
C ASP A 46 33.58 18.28 -19.41
N ASP A 47 34.84 18.00 -19.07
CA ASP A 47 35.76 17.43 -20.04
C ASP A 47 35.51 15.93 -20.26
N ALA A 48 35.88 15.46 -21.44
CA ALA A 48 35.63 14.07 -21.85
C ALA A 48 36.33 13.01 -20.97
N PHE A 49 37.33 13.39 -20.16
CA PHE A 49 37.98 12.47 -19.23
C PHE A 49 37.11 12.31 -17.97
N HIS A 50 36.64 13.40 -17.40
CA HIS A 50 35.75 13.37 -16.23
C HIS A 50 34.43 12.71 -16.57
N GLU A 51 33.85 12.97 -17.73
CA GLU A 51 32.62 12.30 -18.17
C GLU A 51 32.77 10.78 -18.24
N ARG A 52 33.84 10.29 -18.87
CA ARG A 52 34.14 8.84 -18.93
C ARG A 52 34.37 8.24 -17.54
N LYS A 53 35.05 8.96 -16.65
CA LYS A 53 35.27 8.53 -15.26
C LYS A 53 33.96 8.45 -14.51
N LEU A 54 33.12 9.47 -14.62
CA LEU A 54 31.77 9.51 -13.99
C LEU A 54 30.90 8.35 -14.48
N GLU A 55 30.85 8.16 -15.79
CA GLU A 55 30.08 7.07 -16.39
C GLU A 55 30.49 5.71 -15.84
N ARG A 56 31.80 5.44 -15.81
CA ARG A 56 32.35 4.18 -15.26
C ARG A 56 31.97 4.02 -13.78
N ILE A 57 32.11 5.07 -12.97
CA ILE A 57 31.82 5.03 -11.53
C ILE A 57 30.34 4.80 -11.29
N ILE A 58 29.46 5.46 -12.04
CA ILE A 58 27.99 5.31 -11.90
C ILE A 58 27.56 3.89 -12.29
N ASN A 59 28.13 3.35 -13.40
CA ASN A 59 27.82 1.99 -13.81
C ASN A 59 28.31 0.97 -12.76
N GLN A 60 29.51 1.13 -12.23
CA GLN A 60 30.01 0.30 -11.12
C GLN A 60 29.12 0.41 -9.87
N SER A 61 28.64 1.61 -9.53
CA SER A 61 27.74 1.80 -8.40
C SER A 61 26.38 1.14 -8.62
N ALA A 62 25.86 1.16 -9.85
CA ALA A 62 24.64 0.46 -10.24
C ALA A 62 24.81 -1.07 -10.17
N GLU A 63 25.97 -1.59 -10.55
CA GLU A 63 26.30 -3.02 -10.39
C GLU A 63 26.38 -3.43 -8.92
N CYS A 64 26.97 -2.58 -8.06
CA CYS A 64 26.98 -2.81 -6.62
C CYS A 64 25.55 -2.84 -6.05
N LEU A 65 24.68 -1.93 -6.48
CA LEU A 65 23.28 -1.94 -6.09
C LEU A 65 22.56 -3.20 -6.60
N SER A 66 22.82 -3.61 -7.83
CA SER A 66 22.30 -4.86 -8.39
C SER A 66 22.66 -6.07 -7.51
N THR A 67 23.90 -6.12 -7.04
CA THR A 67 24.34 -7.18 -6.13
C THR A 67 23.61 -7.13 -4.80
N LEU A 68 23.38 -5.94 -4.24
CA LEU A 68 22.62 -5.73 -3.01
C LEU A 68 21.16 -6.18 -3.17
N LEU A 69 20.57 -5.93 -4.34
CA LEU A 69 19.18 -6.26 -4.67
C LEU A 69 19.01 -7.69 -5.21
N GLY A 70 20.08 -8.48 -5.27
CA GLY A 70 20.15 -9.77 -5.96
C GLY A 70 18.99 -10.72 -5.66
N ASP A 71 18.57 -10.83 -4.40
CA ASP A 71 17.47 -11.70 -3.96
C ASP A 71 16.10 -11.28 -4.52
N TRP A 72 15.96 -10.01 -4.90
CA TRP A 72 14.72 -9.43 -5.43
C TRP A 72 14.76 -9.17 -6.93
N LEU A 73 15.89 -9.30 -7.59
CA LEU A 73 15.98 -9.06 -9.04
C LEU A 73 15.15 -10.09 -9.83
N SER A 74 14.46 -9.61 -10.85
CA SER A 74 13.69 -10.47 -11.73
C SER A 74 14.58 -11.10 -12.78
N ASN A 75 14.84 -12.39 -12.67
CA ASN A 75 15.65 -13.15 -13.65
C ASN A 75 15.01 -13.21 -15.05
N GLU A 76 13.73 -12.91 -15.19
CA GLU A 76 13.02 -12.99 -16.48
C GLU A 76 13.46 -11.92 -17.49
N VAL A 77 13.81 -10.74 -16.99
CA VAL A 77 14.28 -9.63 -17.84
C VAL A 77 15.77 -9.75 -18.12
N ASN A 78 16.53 -10.24 -17.15
CA ASN A 78 17.99 -10.38 -17.24
C ASN A 78 18.44 -11.58 -18.11
N ASN A 79 17.60 -12.61 -18.27
CA ASN A 79 17.95 -13.81 -19.03
C ASN A 79 17.90 -13.65 -20.56
N LYS A 80 17.44 -12.52 -21.09
CA LYS A 80 17.38 -12.31 -22.55
C LYS A 80 18.73 -12.06 -23.21
N SER A 81 19.76 -11.73 -22.46
CA SER A 81 21.09 -11.44 -23.00
C SER A 81 22.22 -12.34 -22.50
N GLY A 82 21.95 -13.29 -21.59
CA GLY A 82 23.02 -14.10 -20.99
C GLY A 82 23.99 -13.33 -20.08
N ASP A 83 23.83 -12.03 -19.98
CA ASP A 83 24.56 -11.14 -19.08
C ASP A 83 23.68 -10.75 -17.90
N ASN A 84 24.15 -10.95 -16.68
CA ASN A 84 23.56 -10.42 -15.44
C ASN A 84 23.76 -8.90 -15.32
N SER A 85 23.90 -8.20 -16.46
CA SER A 85 24.16 -6.78 -16.49
C SER A 85 22.88 -5.99 -16.19
N VAL A 86 23.03 -4.98 -15.34
CA VAL A 86 22.05 -3.91 -15.16
C VAL A 86 21.70 -3.34 -16.53
N ILE A 87 20.44 -3.37 -16.92
CA ILE A 87 20.02 -2.78 -18.19
C ILE A 87 20.11 -1.26 -18.04
N ILE A 88 21.19 -0.70 -18.58
CA ILE A 88 21.30 0.73 -18.79
C ILE A 88 20.67 0.99 -20.15
N ASP A 89 19.49 1.59 -20.15
CA ASP A 89 18.82 1.96 -21.38
C ASP A 89 19.62 3.09 -22.06
N THR A 90 20.34 2.73 -23.08
CA THR A 90 21.16 3.68 -23.86
C THR A 90 20.34 4.42 -24.91
N SER A 91 19.08 4.05 -25.13
CA SER A 91 18.26 4.62 -26.20
C SER A 91 17.59 5.94 -25.81
N ASP A 92 17.50 6.27 -24.51
CA ASP A 92 16.82 7.46 -24.03
C ASP A 92 17.56 8.04 -22.82
N ALA A 93 18.58 8.89 -23.08
CA ALA A 93 19.34 9.64 -22.08
C ALA A 93 19.40 9.00 -20.68
N ALA A 94 19.93 7.78 -20.64
CA ALA A 94 20.51 7.20 -19.44
C ALA A 94 19.54 6.99 -18.26
N ARG A 95 18.64 6.05 -18.36
CA ARG A 95 17.93 5.49 -17.22
C ARG A 95 18.59 4.19 -16.76
N ILE A 96 18.71 4.02 -15.45
CA ILE A 96 19.08 2.75 -14.83
C ILE A 96 17.78 2.11 -14.38
N VAL A 97 17.49 0.91 -14.85
CA VAL A 97 16.23 0.22 -14.61
C VAL A 97 16.49 -1.06 -13.85
N PHE A 98 15.75 -1.25 -12.76
CA PHE A 98 15.73 -2.50 -12.02
C PHE A 98 14.30 -3.05 -11.98
N ASP A 99 14.12 -4.28 -12.45
CA ASP A 99 12.89 -5.04 -12.29
C ASP A 99 13.02 -5.97 -11.09
N LEU A 100 12.20 -5.74 -10.07
CA LEU A 100 12.27 -6.45 -8.79
C LEU A 100 11.04 -7.33 -8.59
N LYS A 101 11.25 -8.58 -8.17
CA LYS A 101 10.20 -9.49 -7.71
C LYS A 101 9.97 -9.28 -6.21
N VAL A 102 8.81 -8.81 -5.86
CA VAL A 102 8.41 -8.58 -4.49
C VAL A 102 7.23 -9.49 -4.10
N THR A 103 7.01 -9.66 -2.81
CA THR A 103 5.86 -10.43 -2.32
C THR A 103 4.55 -9.73 -2.67
N ASP A 104 3.46 -10.49 -2.79
CA ASP A 104 2.12 -9.92 -3.07
C ASP A 104 1.67 -8.93 -1.99
N ARG A 105 2.25 -9.05 -0.79
CA ARG A 105 1.99 -8.15 0.35
C ARG A 105 2.85 -6.89 0.36
N PHE A 106 3.77 -6.74 -0.58
CA PHE A 106 4.57 -5.52 -0.65
C PHE A 106 3.68 -4.31 -0.86
N ASN A 107 3.88 -3.27 -0.05
CA ASN A 107 3.12 -2.04 -0.16
C ASN A 107 3.67 -1.17 -1.31
N GLU A 108 2.93 -1.09 -2.41
CA GLU A 108 3.31 -0.36 -3.62
C GLU A 108 3.56 1.14 -3.40
N SER A 109 2.99 1.73 -2.36
CA SER A 109 3.26 3.13 -2.01
C SER A 109 4.75 3.39 -1.70
N TYR A 110 5.50 2.35 -1.34
CA TYR A 110 6.94 2.44 -1.11
C TYR A 110 7.80 2.32 -2.38
N THR A 111 7.23 2.06 -3.55
CA THR A 111 7.99 1.94 -4.81
C THR A 111 8.74 3.22 -5.13
N THR A 112 8.10 4.39 -4.99
CA THR A 112 8.73 5.69 -5.21
C THR A 112 9.85 5.95 -4.18
N THR A 113 9.61 5.60 -2.92
CA THR A 113 10.63 5.73 -1.86
C THR A 113 11.83 4.82 -2.14
N LEU A 114 11.59 3.59 -2.58
CA LEU A 114 12.63 2.64 -2.94
C LEU A 114 13.46 3.13 -4.16
N ALA A 115 12.80 3.70 -5.18
CA ALA A 115 13.48 4.30 -6.32
C ALA A 115 14.38 5.46 -5.89
N ARG A 116 13.91 6.34 -5.02
CA ARG A 116 14.68 7.45 -4.46
C ARG A 116 15.88 6.96 -3.64
N LEU A 117 15.69 5.98 -2.76
CA LEU A 117 16.77 5.41 -1.96
C LEU A 117 17.81 4.70 -2.83
N SER A 118 17.37 4.03 -3.90
CA SER A 118 18.26 3.42 -4.89
C SER A 118 19.09 4.47 -5.64
N SER A 119 18.50 5.61 -6.00
CA SER A 119 19.23 6.75 -6.55
C SER A 119 20.29 7.27 -5.58
N GLN A 120 19.89 7.53 -4.33
CA GLN A 120 20.79 7.96 -3.26
C GLN A 120 21.95 6.97 -2.99
N TYR A 121 21.66 5.67 -3.10
CA TYR A 121 22.71 4.66 -3.00
C TYR A 121 23.76 4.83 -4.10
N ILE A 122 23.32 4.94 -5.36
CA ILE A 122 24.23 5.12 -6.50
C ILE A 122 25.01 6.43 -6.37
N GLU A 123 24.37 7.52 -5.95
CA GLU A 123 25.00 8.82 -5.70
C GLU A 123 26.10 8.70 -4.62
N ASN A 124 25.77 8.18 -3.45
CA ASN A 124 26.70 8.04 -2.34
C ASN A 124 27.86 7.09 -2.67
N GLN A 125 27.57 5.97 -3.35
CA GLN A 125 28.59 5.02 -3.77
C GLN A 125 29.52 5.67 -4.83
N SER A 126 28.94 6.41 -5.77
CA SER A 126 29.73 7.11 -6.80
C SER A 126 30.60 8.20 -6.20
N LEU A 127 30.09 8.98 -5.24
CA LEU A 127 30.87 9.98 -4.52
C LEU A 127 31.98 9.33 -3.68
N THR A 128 31.72 8.20 -3.03
CA THR A 128 32.75 7.43 -2.32
C THR A 128 33.87 7.03 -3.26
N LEU A 129 33.53 6.46 -4.43
CA LEU A 129 34.50 6.04 -5.43
C LEU A 129 35.25 7.22 -6.08
N TRP A 130 34.58 8.37 -6.25
CA TRP A 130 35.19 9.59 -6.76
C TRP A 130 36.26 10.12 -5.80
N TRP A 131 35.93 10.20 -4.50
CA TRP A 131 36.77 10.79 -3.48
C TRP A 131 37.89 9.87 -2.97
N THR A 132 37.75 8.56 -3.07
CA THR A 132 38.75 7.59 -2.56
C THR A 132 40.19 7.91 -2.98
N PRO A 133 40.49 8.26 -4.24
CA PRO A 133 41.84 8.61 -4.62
C PRO A 133 42.25 10.05 -4.31
N ILE A 134 41.34 10.92 -3.87
CA ILE A 134 41.53 12.37 -3.75
C ILE A 134 41.47 12.81 -2.32
N ASN A 135 40.45 12.40 -1.55
CA ASN A 135 40.16 12.88 -0.21
C ASN A 135 39.51 11.80 0.64
N ASP A 136 40.29 11.12 1.46
CA ASP A 136 39.82 10.01 2.32
C ASP A 136 38.71 10.42 3.30
N LYS A 137 38.70 11.67 3.78
CA LYS A 137 37.68 12.16 4.73
C LYS A 137 36.32 12.27 4.05
N GLN A 138 36.28 12.76 2.80
CA GLN A 138 35.06 12.83 2.03
C GLN A 138 34.59 11.42 1.62
N ALA A 139 35.50 10.56 1.21
CA ALA A 139 35.17 9.16 0.92
C ALA A 139 34.56 8.47 2.15
N ALA A 140 35.10 8.66 3.34
CA ALA A 140 34.56 8.12 4.59
C ALA A 140 33.16 8.68 4.95
N LEU A 141 32.94 9.98 4.69
CA LEU A 141 31.63 10.61 4.90
C LEU A 141 30.55 9.94 4.04
N TYR A 142 30.75 9.87 2.71
CA TYR A 142 29.78 9.26 1.81
C TYR A 142 29.65 7.75 2.03
N GLY A 143 30.74 7.06 2.42
CA GLY A 143 30.69 5.67 2.84
C GLY A 143 29.82 5.43 4.09
N SER A 144 29.80 6.36 5.03
CA SER A 144 28.90 6.29 6.20
C SER A 144 27.44 6.49 5.83
N LEU A 145 27.13 7.44 4.90
CA LEU A 145 25.79 7.66 4.38
C LEU A 145 25.29 6.46 3.57
N LEU A 146 26.18 5.78 2.85
CA LEU A 146 25.87 4.58 2.12
C LEU A 146 25.31 3.48 3.03
N LYS A 147 25.91 3.27 4.20
CA LYS A 147 25.44 2.26 5.17
C LYS A 147 24.00 2.55 5.62
N SER A 148 23.71 3.81 5.96
CA SER A 148 22.35 4.21 6.33
C SER A 148 21.33 3.97 5.19
N THR A 149 21.74 4.27 3.94
CA THR A 149 20.89 4.07 2.77
C THR A 149 20.60 2.58 2.52
N ILE A 150 21.59 1.69 2.74
CA ILE A 150 21.39 0.23 2.65
C ILE A 150 20.35 -0.24 3.67
N ASP A 151 20.47 0.19 4.93
CA ASP A 151 19.52 -0.18 5.97
C ASP A 151 18.09 0.29 5.63
N ASP A 152 17.95 1.48 5.06
CA ASP A 152 16.66 2.02 4.66
C ASP A 152 16.05 1.29 3.45
N ILE A 153 16.86 0.89 2.46
CA ILE A 153 16.43 0.03 1.35
C ILE A 153 15.89 -1.29 1.88
N GLN A 154 16.64 -1.97 2.77
CA GLN A 154 16.21 -3.23 3.36
C GLN A 154 14.91 -3.08 4.15
N ARG A 155 14.76 -1.98 4.90
CA ARG A 155 13.52 -1.68 5.63
C ARG A 155 12.33 -1.50 4.68
N CYS A 156 12.51 -0.90 3.50
CA CYS A 156 11.44 -0.74 2.52
C CYS A 156 10.90 -2.09 2.03
N PHE A 157 11.76 -3.07 1.78
CA PHE A 157 11.32 -4.43 1.38
C PHE A 157 10.53 -5.14 2.47
N ASN A 158 10.81 -4.85 3.74
CA ASN A 158 10.11 -5.42 4.89
C ASN A 158 8.78 -4.70 5.20
N LYS A 159 8.44 -3.61 4.50
CA LYS A 159 7.16 -2.91 4.65
C LYS A 159 6.06 -3.67 3.92
N VAL A 160 5.35 -4.46 4.68
CA VAL A 160 4.18 -5.20 4.21
C VAL A 160 2.96 -4.29 4.25
N ALA A 161 2.15 -4.30 3.19
CA ALA A 161 0.84 -3.68 3.25
C ALA A 161 0.07 -4.26 4.45
N PRO A 162 -0.59 -3.44 5.28
CA PRO A 162 -1.48 -3.96 6.28
C PRO A 162 -2.40 -4.96 5.56
N LYS A 163 -2.59 -6.14 6.14
CA LYS A 163 -3.65 -7.03 5.65
C LYS A 163 -4.89 -6.14 5.60
N ALA A 164 -5.50 -6.02 4.43
CA ALA A 164 -6.85 -5.51 4.37
C ALA A 164 -7.58 -6.25 5.50
N PRO A 165 -8.26 -5.56 6.41
CA PRO A 165 -9.04 -6.25 7.42
C PRO A 165 -9.87 -7.24 6.61
N VAL A 166 -9.55 -8.50 6.74
CA VAL A 166 -10.44 -9.56 6.29
C VAL A 166 -11.56 -9.41 7.28
N TYR A 167 -12.56 -8.64 6.88
CA TYR A 167 -13.83 -8.71 7.55
C TYR A 167 -14.33 -10.12 7.25
N PRO A 168 -14.30 -11.07 8.18
CA PRO A 168 -14.79 -12.42 7.95
C PRO A 168 -16.30 -12.44 7.66
N PHE A 169 -16.91 -11.30 7.45
CA PHE A 169 -18.29 -10.93 7.68
C PHE A 169 -19.09 -10.66 6.42
N THR A 170 -18.51 -10.80 5.26
CA THR A 170 -19.23 -10.51 4.01
C THR A 170 -20.20 -11.61 3.61
N LYS A 171 -20.41 -12.64 4.42
CA LYS A 171 -21.06 -13.76 3.78
C LYS A 171 -22.21 -14.36 4.54
N HIS A 172 -22.85 -14.18 5.39
CA HIS A 172 -24.00 -15.01 5.84
C HIS A 172 -24.84 -14.40 6.94
N LEU A 173 -25.44 -13.26 6.66
CA LEU A 173 -26.72 -12.95 7.28
C LEU A 173 -27.79 -13.71 6.50
N SER A 174 -28.49 -14.60 7.15
CA SER A 174 -29.66 -15.30 6.60
C SER A 174 -30.84 -15.14 7.54
N VAL A 175 -32.04 -15.22 7.01
CA VAL A 175 -33.29 -15.23 7.77
C VAL A 175 -34.04 -16.52 7.48
N ASP A 176 -34.74 -17.04 8.48
CA ASP A 176 -35.54 -18.25 8.31
C ASP A 176 -36.68 -18.03 7.32
N LYS A 177 -37.27 -16.84 7.32
CA LYS A 177 -38.41 -16.48 6.47
C LYS A 177 -38.26 -15.05 5.99
N THR A 178 -38.40 -14.87 4.68
CA THR A 178 -38.45 -13.54 4.04
C THR A 178 -39.85 -12.94 4.03
N GLU A 179 -40.87 -13.78 4.25
CA GLU A 179 -42.27 -13.36 4.33
C GLU A 179 -42.92 -14.00 5.57
N ILE A 180 -43.58 -13.19 6.35
CA ILE A 180 -44.32 -13.60 7.55
C ILE A 180 -45.75 -13.11 7.40
N GLU A 181 -46.70 -14.03 7.53
CA GLU A 181 -48.11 -13.70 7.54
C GLU A 181 -48.65 -13.79 8.97
N ILE A 182 -49.34 -12.76 9.42
CA ILE A 182 -50.04 -12.70 10.72
C ILE A 182 -51.50 -12.55 10.45
N VAL A 183 -52.28 -13.55 10.88
CA VAL A 183 -53.74 -13.52 10.78
C VAL A 183 -54.32 -13.13 12.16
N VAL A 184 -55.07 -12.06 12.17
CA VAL A 184 -55.63 -11.49 13.39
C VAL A 184 -57.12 -11.84 13.44
N PRO A 185 -57.64 -12.31 14.60
CA PRO A 185 -59.07 -12.57 14.76
C PRO A 185 -59.91 -11.32 14.51
N LYS A 186 -61.11 -11.48 13.88
CA LYS A 186 -62.01 -10.37 13.52
C LYS A 186 -62.43 -9.49 14.71
N ASP A 187 -62.47 -10.06 15.89
CA ASP A 187 -62.91 -9.38 17.10
C ASP A 187 -61.81 -8.56 17.80
N THR A 188 -60.58 -8.55 17.23
CA THR A 188 -59.46 -7.82 17.82
C THR A 188 -59.57 -6.33 17.49
N HIS A 189 -59.56 -5.48 18.53
CA HIS A 189 -59.66 -4.03 18.37
C HIS A 189 -58.31 -3.36 18.14
N TYR A 190 -58.33 -2.28 17.35
CA TYR A 190 -57.17 -1.39 17.18
C TYR A 190 -56.95 -0.44 18.37
N PRO A 191 -55.73 -0.07 18.69
CA PRO A 191 -54.45 -0.71 18.24
C PRO A 191 -54.29 -2.07 18.92
N PHE A 192 -53.65 -3.02 18.24
CA PHE A 192 -53.41 -4.33 18.80
C PHE A 192 -52.48 -4.23 20.03
N ASN A 193 -52.74 -5.06 21.04
CA ASN A 193 -51.88 -5.13 22.21
C ASN A 193 -50.58 -5.91 21.89
N ASP A 194 -49.48 -5.43 22.45
CA ASP A 194 -48.14 -6.01 22.18
C ASP A 194 -48.02 -7.48 22.62
N ASP A 195 -48.85 -7.97 23.53
CA ASP A 195 -48.83 -9.35 24.03
C ASP A 195 -49.66 -10.33 23.19
N GLU A 196 -50.58 -9.82 22.33
CA GLU A 196 -51.54 -10.65 21.61
C GLU A 196 -51.11 -10.96 20.17
N ILE A 197 -50.42 -10.01 19.54
CA ILE A 197 -50.05 -10.11 18.13
C ILE A 197 -48.57 -9.87 17.99
N THR A 198 -47.83 -10.95 17.87
CA THR A 198 -46.37 -10.90 17.74
C THR A 198 -45.87 -11.86 16.66
N ALA A 199 -44.81 -11.52 16.03
CA ALA A 199 -44.05 -12.44 15.17
C ALA A 199 -42.55 -12.40 15.50
N GLU A 200 -41.87 -13.50 15.20
CA GLU A 200 -40.46 -13.61 15.40
C GLU A 200 -39.74 -13.66 14.04
N ILE A 201 -38.75 -12.79 13.86
CA ILE A 201 -37.80 -12.88 12.79
C ILE A 201 -36.53 -13.52 13.37
N ARG A 202 -36.27 -14.75 12.94
CA ARG A 202 -35.05 -15.45 13.30
C ARG A 202 -34.02 -15.24 12.23
N TYR A 203 -32.84 -14.80 12.63
CA TYR A 203 -31.72 -14.60 11.74
C TYR A 203 -30.51 -15.40 12.21
N THR A 204 -29.64 -15.73 11.27
CA THR A 204 -28.37 -16.43 11.57
C THR A 204 -27.25 -15.59 11.03
N ILE A 205 -26.23 -15.36 11.86
CA ILE A 205 -24.97 -14.73 11.49
C ILE A 205 -23.90 -15.80 11.60
N ASP A 206 -22.92 -15.78 10.73
CA ASP A 206 -21.79 -16.68 10.76
C ASP A 206 -21.13 -16.68 12.16
N GLU A 207 -20.81 -17.86 12.70
CA GLU A 207 -20.31 -18.08 14.07
C GLU A 207 -19.07 -17.21 14.42
N ASN A 208 -18.36 -16.72 13.42
CA ASN A 208 -17.21 -15.83 13.58
C ASN A 208 -17.56 -14.35 13.54
N ALA A 209 -18.83 -13.97 13.41
CA ALA A 209 -19.26 -12.58 13.42
C ALA A 209 -19.27 -12.07 14.87
N ILE A 210 -18.35 -11.16 15.18
CA ILE A 210 -18.27 -10.50 16.49
C ILE A 210 -19.38 -9.47 16.63
N ASP A 211 -19.98 -9.05 15.52
CA ASP A 211 -20.86 -7.93 15.44
C ASP A 211 -22.31 -8.33 15.29
N ASP A 212 -23.11 -7.51 15.93
CA ASP A 212 -24.53 -7.59 15.93
C ASP A 212 -25.13 -7.01 14.63
N ILE A 213 -26.38 -7.34 14.35
CA ILE A 213 -27.10 -6.77 13.23
C ILE A 213 -27.68 -5.40 13.59
N ASN A 214 -27.75 -4.52 12.60
CA ASN A 214 -28.64 -3.38 12.61
C ASN A 214 -29.95 -3.75 11.90
N TYR A 215 -31.04 -3.11 12.29
CA TYR A 215 -32.32 -3.25 11.62
C TYR A 215 -33.01 -1.89 11.47
N GLU A 216 -33.68 -1.72 10.37
CA GLU A 216 -34.58 -0.60 10.11
C GLU A 216 -35.98 -1.17 9.82
N ALA A 217 -36.98 -0.58 10.41
CA ALA A 217 -38.35 -1.02 10.22
C ALA A 217 -39.24 0.08 9.63
N SER A 218 -40.31 -0.32 8.99
CA SER A 218 -41.40 0.60 8.64
C SER A 218 -41.80 1.44 9.86
N SER A 219 -42.08 2.71 9.67
CA SER A 219 -42.20 3.76 10.72
C SER A 219 -43.20 3.51 11.82
N SER A 220 -44.03 2.49 11.72
CA SER A 220 -45.08 2.17 12.70
C SER A 220 -44.95 0.77 13.32
N LEU A 221 -43.84 0.08 13.09
CA LEU A 221 -43.63 -1.28 13.57
C LEU A 221 -42.69 -1.27 14.79
N PRO A 222 -43.18 -1.47 16.04
CA PRO A 222 -42.30 -1.68 17.17
C PRO A 222 -41.54 -3.00 17.07
N ILE A 223 -40.24 -2.94 17.29
CA ILE A 223 -39.37 -4.09 17.30
C ILE A 223 -38.58 -4.14 18.60
N LEU A 224 -38.56 -5.32 19.25
CA LEU A 224 -37.72 -5.60 20.39
C LEU A 224 -36.69 -6.68 20.03
N ARG A 225 -35.44 -6.46 20.41
CA ARG A 225 -34.39 -7.44 20.26
C ARG A 225 -34.53 -8.51 21.32
N GLY A 226 -34.74 -9.74 20.88
CA GLY A 226 -34.76 -10.92 21.73
C GLY A 226 -33.35 -11.45 22.01
N ARG A 227 -33.29 -12.51 22.80
CA ARG A 227 -32.07 -13.31 23.00
C ARG A 227 -31.90 -14.26 21.81
N SER A 228 -30.63 -14.65 21.52
CA SER A 228 -30.33 -15.72 20.56
C SER A 228 -30.74 -15.42 19.10
N GLN A 229 -30.38 -14.25 18.57
CA GLN A 229 -30.58 -13.91 17.15
C GLN A 229 -32.07 -13.91 16.72
N VAL A 230 -32.91 -13.34 17.55
CA VAL A 230 -34.35 -13.18 17.30
C VAL A 230 -34.75 -11.71 17.43
N LEU A 231 -35.54 -11.22 16.48
CA LEU A 231 -36.27 -9.95 16.62
C LEU A 231 -37.76 -10.23 16.81
N HIS A 232 -38.31 -9.69 17.85
CA HIS A 232 -39.76 -9.73 18.09
C HIS A 232 -40.42 -8.47 17.50
N VAL A 233 -41.39 -8.65 16.65
CA VAL A 233 -42.13 -7.56 15.99
C VAL A 233 -43.58 -7.51 16.53
N TYR A 234 -44.05 -6.31 16.77
CA TYR A 234 -45.36 -6.06 17.39
C TYR A 234 -46.19 -5.14 16.50
N PRO A 235 -46.82 -5.67 15.43
CA PRO A 235 -47.67 -4.85 14.58
C PRO A 235 -48.90 -4.37 15.32
N ARG A 236 -49.22 -3.09 15.22
CA ARG A 236 -50.38 -2.47 15.88
C ARG A 236 -51.60 -2.31 14.99
N PHE A 237 -51.43 -2.49 13.71
CA PHE A 237 -52.45 -2.34 12.67
C PHE A 237 -52.31 -3.44 11.62
N THR A 238 -53.40 -3.66 10.88
CA THR A 238 -53.29 -4.46 9.67
C THR A 238 -52.55 -3.70 8.58
N GLY A 239 -51.85 -4.43 7.72
CA GLY A 239 -51.07 -3.86 6.62
C GLY A 239 -49.78 -4.64 6.33
N THR A 240 -49.03 -4.13 5.41
CA THR A 240 -47.68 -4.70 5.04
C THR A 240 -46.60 -3.86 5.67
N TYR A 241 -45.70 -4.51 6.38
CA TYR A 241 -44.52 -3.91 7.01
C TYR A 241 -43.28 -4.52 6.43
N TYR A 242 -42.20 -3.75 6.44
CA TYR A 242 -40.88 -4.16 5.98
C TYR A 242 -39.90 -4.00 7.12
N VAL A 243 -39.07 -5.02 7.30
CA VAL A 243 -37.95 -4.99 8.24
C VAL A 243 -36.68 -5.29 7.44
N ASP A 244 -35.83 -4.32 7.38
CA ASP A 244 -34.54 -4.42 6.73
C ASP A 244 -33.47 -4.79 7.74
N LEU A 245 -32.77 -5.88 7.49
CA LEU A 245 -31.70 -6.41 8.33
C LEU A 245 -30.36 -6.23 7.60
N TYR A 246 -29.39 -5.69 8.28
CA TYR A 246 -28.04 -5.56 7.75
C TYR A 246 -27.00 -5.67 8.89
N SER A 247 -25.82 -6.17 8.56
CA SER A 247 -24.70 -6.17 9.49
C SER A 247 -24.13 -4.76 9.60
N CYS A 248 -23.63 -4.37 10.78
CA CYS A 248 -22.99 -3.08 11.00
C CYS A 248 -21.79 -2.80 10.07
N HIS A 249 -21.27 -3.83 9.41
CA HIS A 249 -20.10 -3.75 8.53
C HIS A 249 -20.38 -4.25 7.12
N MET A 250 -21.65 -4.49 6.76
CA MET A 250 -22.00 -4.87 5.39
C MET A 250 -22.28 -3.62 4.57
N GLU A 251 -21.74 -3.57 3.36
CA GLU A 251 -22.14 -2.59 2.36
C GLU A 251 -23.64 -2.80 2.01
N GLU A 252 -24.31 -1.76 1.52
CA GLU A 252 -25.76 -1.77 1.21
C GLU A 252 -26.23 -2.94 0.33
N GLU A 253 -25.34 -3.57 -0.42
CA GLU A 253 -25.62 -4.70 -1.31
C GLU A 253 -26.01 -6.00 -0.60
N THR A 254 -25.91 -6.09 0.71
CA THR A 254 -26.19 -7.30 1.49
C THR A 254 -27.34 -7.15 2.49
N LYS A 255 -28.17 -6.18 2.25
CA LYS A 255 -29.41 -5.94 3.01
C LYS A 255 -30.42 -7.04 2.73
N LEU A 256 -31.00 -7.62 3.79
CA LEU A 256 -32.10 -8.56 3.70
C LEU A 256 -33.39 -7.90 4.17
N THR A 257 -34.41 -7.95 3.35
CA THR A 257 -35.75 -7.41 3.68
C THR A 257 -36.69 -8.54 4.03
N VAL A 258 -37.32 -8.45 5.21
CA VAL A 258 -38.41 -9.33 5.65
C VAL A 258 -39.72 -8.58 5.51
N THR A 259 -40.66 -9.16 4.79
CA THR A 259 -42.02 -8.62 4.63
C THR A 259 -42.97 -9.26 5.63
N ILE A 260 -43.72 -8.45 6.35
CA ILE A 260 -44.70 -8.91 7.32
C ILE A 260 -46.10 -8.44 6.88
N ASN A 261 -46.94 -9.37 6.53
CA ASN A 261 -48.32 -9.11 6.14
C ASN A 261 -49.28 -9.40 7.31
N VAL A 262 -49.96 -8.38 7.78
CA VAL A 262 -50.94 -8.48 8.86
C VAL A 262 -52.34 -8.30 8.30
N ARG A 263 -53.15 -9.30 8.41
CA ARG A 263 -54.56 -9.26 7.93
C ARG A 263 -55.53 -9.86 8.90
N TYR A 264 -56.81 -9.49 8.82
CA TYR A 264 -57.85 -10.18 9.55
C TYR A 264 -58.11 -11.57 8.98
N GLU A 265 -58.58 -12.46 9.81
CA GLU A 265 -59.17 -13.74 9.42
C GLU A 265 -60.31 -13.49 8.45
N GLU A 266 -60.38 -14.23 7.32
CA GLU A 266 -61.45 -14.08 6.32
C GLU A 266 -62.85 -14.51 6.81
#